data_0526244f1a46b44f98787a0faf01726c
#
_entry.id   0526244f1a46b44f98787a0faf01726c
#
_cell.length_a   1.000
_cell.length_b   1.000
_cell.length_c   1.000
_cell.angle_alpha   90.00
_cell.angle_beta   90.00
_cell.angle_gamma   90.00
#
_symmetry.space_group_name_H-M   'P 1'
#
loop_
_entity.id
_entity.type
_entity.pdbx_description
1 polymer ?
#
loop_
_entity_poly.entity_id
_entity_poly.type
_entity_poly.pdbx_seq_one_letter_code
_entity_poly.pdbx_strand_id
1 'polypeptide(L)'
;MNETDKGPDVCQNQDEGLNETQGVPDGSRELSDSSHELPDGMEIDMSQYKEGSAAAKCVLGVILLLCFIFMSRSCNYRHSTLTFYIGPEPEVNLGSQYYEEGRYQEAADYYQEKVDEVFSNGKRYEPANGPLYFNLGMAYYKLENYDQALLYLKECADVDKRTSNTEELAWDYNTMADVCKDAGHMDEALNYYEKGLKAIKKACGKDSEYTAIFLYDLGDAYKKTEDYEKALENYQQALKIQESNGSDQTWSYIRIARIYNALKDYDAAKHFYGKASGSETADSYTKGVAFYNMGQMYHERGEYSPALSALNKALEFVNKDGDNAYAESNVQNTLASVYAESEDSLDKAILHSVTACRLLETSGFPTHNCREDLEQFKEQLKGYYQTDTRDMTDEGFELWYQDQMDSD
;
A
#
# COMPACT_ATOMS: atom_id res chain seq x y z
N MET A 1 -33.48 -54.11 -12.35
CA MET A 1 -32.86 -54.53 -11.09
C MET A 1 -32.22 -53.26 -10.56
N ASN A 2 -32.91 -52.47 -9.80
CA ASN A 2 -33.00 -52.48 -8.33
C ASN A 2 -31.67 -52.14 -7.70
N GLU A 3 -31.48 -51.18 -6.82
CA GLU A 3 -32.30 -50.45 -5.83
C GLU A 3 -31.40 -49.36 -5.27
N THR A 4 -31.88 -48.12 -5.10
CA THR A 4 -32.18 -47.42 -3.83
C THR A 4 -30.97 -47.31 -2.88
N ASP A 5 -30.63 -46.19 -2.22
CA ASP A 5 -31.49 -45.44 -1.33
C ASP A 5 -30.77 -44.17 -0.79
N LYS A 6 -31.55 -43.12 -0.59
CA LYS A 6 -31.66 -42.15 0.50
C LYS A 6 -30.49 -41.26 0.93
N GLY A 7 -30.76 -39.95 0.82
CA GLY A 7 -30.16 -38.93 1.68
C GLY A 7 -30.77 -38.90 3.09
N PRO A 8 -30.31 -38.02 3.93
CA PRO A 8 -31.19 -37.29 4.85
C PRO A 8 -30.97 -35.79 4.84
N ASP A 9 -32.04 -35.13 4.73
CA ASP A 9 -32.83 -34.38 5.72
C ASP A 9 -32.38 -32.96 6.04
N VAL A 10 -33.28 -32.14 5.62
CA VAL A 10 -33.51 -30.71 5.88
C VAL A 10 -33.77 -30.49 7.37
N CYS A 11 -33.14 -29.51 7.99
CA CYS A 11 -33.65 -28.88 9.19
C CYS A 11 -34.18 -27.48 8.89
N GLN A 12 -35.49 -27.38 8.92
CA GLN A 12 -36.26 -26.15 9.03
C GLN A 12 -36.06 -25.55 10.44
N ASN A 13 -35.82 -24.27 10.54
CA ASN A 13 -36.03 -23.51 11.76
C ASN A 13 -37.18 -22.54 11.58
N GLN A 14 -38.09 -22.65 12.53
CA GLN A 14 -39.32 -21.89 12.68
C GLN A 14 -39.02 -20.48 13.22
N ASP A 15 -39.79 -19.53 12.70
CA ASP A 15 -40.06 -18.21 13.26
C ASP A 15 -40.73 -18.29 14.63
N GLU A 16 -40.29 -17.50 15.56
CA GLU A 16 -41.14 -16.92 16.60
C GLU A 16 -40.73 -15.48 16.92
N GLY A 17 -41.65 -14.56 16.64
CA GLY A 17 -41.57 -13.17 16.97
C GLY A 17 -41.95 -12.89 18.43
N LEU A 18 -41.39 -11.82 18.96
CA LEU A 18 -41.97 -11.07 20.07
C LEU A 18 -41.68 -9.58 19.95
N ASN A 19 -42.78 -8.85 19.75
CA ASN A 19 -42.89 -7.40 19.99
C ASN A 19 -42.83 -7.12 21.48
N GLU A 20 -42.13 -6.06 21.88
CA GLU A 20 -42.65 -5.13 22.88
C GLU A 20 -41.86 -3.82 22.95
N THR A 21 -42.60 -2.76 22.80
CA THR A 21 -42.24 -1.35 22.96
C THR A 21 -42.15 -1.00 24.45
N GLN A 22 -41.09 -0.28 24.88
CA GLN A 22 -41.20 0.63 26.02
C GLN A 22 -40.26 1.85 25.90
N GLY A 23 -40.85 2.96 26.25
CA GLY A 23 -40.52 4.34 26.05
C GLY A 23 -39.20 4.86 26.62
N VAL A 24 -38.74 5.89 25.95
CA VAL A 24 -37.62 6.77 26.28
C VAL A 24 -38.14 7.92 27.16
N PRO A 25 -37.47 8.31 28.25
CA PRO A 25 -37.64 9.65 28.82
C PRO A 25 -36.61 10.61 28.23
N ASP A 26 -37.13 11.72 27.74
CA ASP A 26 -36.45 12.94 27.36
C ASP A 26 -35.66 13.53 28.57
N GLY A 27 -34.41 13.92 28.32
CA GLY A 27 -33.57 14.53 29.33
C GLY A 27 -32.43 15.32 28.69
N SER A 28 -32.78 16.44 28.05
CA SER A 28 -31.80 17.44 27.59
C SER A 28 -30.97 17.98 28.78
N ARG A 29 -29.67 17.74 28.78
CA ARG A 29 -28.68 18.51 29.51
C ARG A 29 -27.51 18.86 28.62
N GLU A 30 -27.26 20.16 28.50
CA GLU A 30 -26.13 20.77 27.83
C GLU A 30 -24.82 20.15 28.34
N LEU A 31 -24.01 19.60 27.45
CA LEU A 31 -22.69 19.08 27.70
C LEU A 31 -21.64 20.05 27.18
N SER A 32 -20.77 20.47 28.08
CA SER A 32 -19.60 21.28 27.81
C SER A 32 -18.55 20.52 27.03
N ASP A 33 -17.98 21.19 26.06
CA ASP A 33 -16.95 20.91 25.10
C ASP A 33 -15.79 20.04 25.58
N SER A 34 -15.84 18.74 25.29
CA SER A 34 -14.67 17.85 25.19
C SER A 34 -15.00 16.53 24.47
N SER A 35 -15.73 16.62 23.36
CA SER A 35 -15.97 15.46 22.49
C SER A 35 -14.95 15.44 21.35
N HIS A 36 -14.18 14.36 21.26
CA HIS A 36 -13.44 14.02 20.04
C HIS A 36 -14.40 13.25 19.15
N GLU A 37 -14.73 13.82 17.98
CA GLU A 37 -15.52 13.14 16.96
C GLU A 37 -14.77 11.92 16.42
N LEU A 38 -15.40 10.76 16.54
CA LEU A 38 -14.98 9.53 15.87
C LEU A 38 -15.75 9.39 14.55
N PRO A 39 -15.17 8.75 13.53
CA PRO A 39 -15.89 8.48 12.28
C PRO A 39 -17.17 7.67 12.54
N ASP A 40 -18.25 8.01 11.84
CA ASP A 40 -19.58 7.36 11.89
C ASP A 40 -20.40 7.53 13.18
N GLY A 41 -20.25 8.66 13.89
CA GLY A 41 -21.19 9.05 14.95
C GLY A 41 -21.08 8.23 16.24
N MET A 42 -19.92 7.63 16.52
CA MET A 42 -19.64 6.97 17.78
C MET A 42 -19.04 7.99 18.76
N GLU A 43 -19.82 8.44 19.75
CA GLU A 43 -19.37 9.29 20.85
C GLU A 43 -18.91 8.44 22.02
N ILE A 44 -17.70 8.70 22.53
CA ILE A 44 -17.20 8.06 23.76
C ILE A 44 -17.09 9.15 24.84
N ASP A 45 -17.89 9.03 25.89
CA ASP A 45 -17.79 9.91 27.07
C ASP A 45 -16.56 9.55 27.91
N MET A 46 -15.49 10.32 27.73
CA MET A 46 -14.23 10.16 28.47
C MET A 46 -14.28 10.67 29.91
N SER A 47 -15.33 11.37 30.31
CA SER A 47 -15.44 11.95 31.67
C SER A 47 -15.55 10.90 32.80
N GLN A 48 -15.91 9.69 32.44
CA GLN A 48 -16.03 8.55 33.38
C GLN A 48 -14.69 7.89 33.75
N TYR A 49 -13.59 8.25 33.03
CA TYR A 49 -12.30 7.60 33.22
C TYR A 49 -11.31 8.52 33.93
N LYS A 50 -10.85 8.12 35.08
CA LYS A 50 -9.76 8.85 35.78
C LYS A 50 -8.47 8.73 34.97
N GLU A 51 -7.77 9.85 34.77
CA GLU A 51 -6.45 9.88 34.12
C GLU A 51 -5.53 8.84 34.81
N GLY A 52 -4.91 8.00 33.97
CA GLY A 52 -3.96 6.98 34.44
C GLY A 52 -4.57 5.63 34.84
N SER A 53 -5.91 5.47 34.82
CA SER A 53 -6.53 4.17 35.13
C SER A 53 -6.28 3.13 34.03
N ALA A 54 -6.22 1.84 34.37
CA ALA A 54 -6.09 0.75 33.42
C ALA A 54 -7.24 0.78 32.38
N ALA A 55 -8.44 1.16 32.76
CA ALA A 55 -9.59 1.31 31.87
C ALA A 55 -9.41 2.44 30.84
N ALA A 56 -8.87 3.60 31.26
CA ALA A 56 -8.57 4.71 30.34
C ALA A 56 -7.50 4.32 29.30
N LYS A 57 -6.49 3.56 29.72
CA LYS A 57 -5.44 3.04 28.83
C LYS A 57 -5.99 2.01 27.83
N CYS A 58 -6.91 1.13 28.28
CA CYS A 58 -7.59 0.18 27.39
C CYS A 58 -8.49 0.91 26.36
N VAL A 59 -9.22 1.93 26.79
CA VAL A 59 -10.07 2.71 25.86
C VAL A 59 -9.22 3.50 24.87
N LEU A 60 -8.12 4.12 25.32
CA LEU A 60 -7.17 4.80 24.43
C LEU A 60 -6.54 3.81 23.43
N GLY A 61 -6.16 2.61 23.89
CA GLY A 61 -5.66 1.54 23.03
C GLY A 61 -6.68 1.10 21.99
N VAL A 62 -7.96 0.98 22.34
CA VAL A 62 -9.05 0.65 21.39
C VAL A 62 -9.28 1.79 20.41
N ILE A 63 -9.24 3.05 20.86
CA ILE A 63 -9.37 4.23 19.97
C ILE A 63 -8.20 4.29 18.98
N LEU A 64 -6.97 4.09 19.45
CA LEU A 64 -5.79 4.04 18.60
C LEU A 64 -5.87 2.88 17.61
N LEU A 65 -6.36 1.71 18.03
CA LEU A 65 -6.57 0.55 17.17
C LEU A 65 -7.64 0.83 16.11
N LEU A 66 -8.76 1.48 16.49
CA LEU A 66 -9.81 1.88 15.55
C LEU A 66 -9.34 2.97 14.58
N CYS A 67 -8.57 3.95 15.04
CA CYS A 67 -7.94 4.95 14.19
C CYS A 67 -6.92 4.30 13.23
N PHE A 68 -6.16 3.32 13.70
CA PHE A 68 -5.22 2.55 12.87
C PHE A 68 -5.94 1.70 11.81
N ILE A 69 -7.03 1.01 12.19
CA ILE A 69 -7.89 0.26 11.25
C ILE A 69 -8.53 1.21 10.23
N PHE A 70 -8.92 2.42 10.64
CA PHE A 70 -9.51 3.41 9.75
C PHE A 70 -8.47 4.03 8.83
N MET A 71 -7.28 4.37 9.32
CA MET A 71 -6.15 4.83 8.49
C MET A 71 -5.66 3.74 7.53
N SER A 72 -5.66 2.46 7.93
CA SER A 72 -5.30 1.35 7.03
C SER A 72 -6.36 1.10 5.94
N ARG A 73 -7.63 1.46 6.16
CA ARG A 73 -8.67 1.43 5.13
C ARG A 73 -8.59 2.60 4.15
N SER A 74 -8.09 3.75 4.60
CA SER A 74 -7.95 4.96 3.76
C SER A 74 -6.65 4.98 2.95
N CYS A 75 -5.62 4.24 3.38
CA CYS A 75 -4.39 4.07 2.63
C CYS A 75 -4.39 2.76 1.85
N ASN A 76 -4.75 2.81 0.59
CA ASN A 76 -4.57 1.72 -0.40
C ASN A 76 -3.08 1.51 -0.73
N TYR A 77 -2.22 1.47 0.27
CA TYR A 77 -0.80 1.22 0.09
C TYR A 77 -0.43 -0.08 0.79
N ARG A 78 -0.02 -1.09 -0.02
CA ARG A 78 0.63 -2.34 0.34
C ARG A 78 0.26 -2.88 1.72
N HIS A 79 -0.55 -3.93 1.72
CA HIS A 79 -0.72 -4.77 2.89
C HIS A 79 0.62 -5.38 3.33
N SER A 80 1.37 -4.63 4.12
CA SER A 80 2.05 -5.23 5.24
C SER A 80 1.20 -4.91 6.47
N THR A 81 0.03 -5.50 6.57
CA THR A 81 -0.65 -5.59 7.86
C THR A 81 0.19 -6.49 8.73
N LEU A 82 1.19 -5.90 9.37
CA LEU A 82 1.80 -6.47 10.54
C LEU A 82 0.68 -6.66 11.56
N THR A 83 0.14 -7.87 11.61
CA THR A 83 -0.80 -8.24 12.66
C THR A 83 0.02 -8.45 13.91
N PHE A 84 0.27 -7.37 14.66
CA PHE A 84 0.88 -7.49 15.97
C PHE A 84 -0.09 -8.27 16.84
N TYR A 85 0.29 -9.49 17.21
CA TYR A 85 -0.43 -10.26 18.18
C TYR A 85 -0.29 -9.57 19.56
N ILE A 86 -1.37 -8.95 20.01
CA ILE A 86 -1.51 -8.49 21.38
C ILE A 86 -1.94 -9.70 22.18
N GLY A 87 -0.98 -10.38 22.79
CA GLY A 87 -1.27 -11.47 23.73
C GLY A 87 -2.07 -10.98 24.95
N PRO A 88 -2.61 -11.88 25.79
CA PRO A 88 -3.53 -11.53 26.88
C PRO A 88 -2.92 -10.77 28.05
N GLU A 89 -1.68 -10.33 28.01
CA GLU A 89 -1.05 -9.54 29.08
C GLU A 89 -0.55 -8.18 28.57
N PRO A 90 -0.75 -7.09 29.34
CA PRO A 90 -0.34 -5.74 28.99
C PRO A 90 1.15 -5.47 29.28
N GLU A 91 2.01 -6.44 29.14
CA GLU A 91 3.42 -6.14 28.95
C GLU A 91 3.55 -5.56 27.54
N VAL A 92 3.96 -4.31 27.47
CA VAL A 92 4.35 -3.66 26.21
C VAL A 92 5.23 -4.66 25.48
N ASN A 93 4.78 -5.16 24.33
CA ASN A 93 5.60 -6.04 23.52
C ASN A 93 6.80 -5.22 23.03
N LEU A 94 7.88 -5.28 23.76
CA LEU A 94 9.08 -4.47 23.55
C LEU A 94 9.66 -4.71 22.15
N GLY A 95 9.52 -5.92 21.63
CA GLY A 95 9.93 -6.25 20.25
C GLY A 95 9.13 -5.48 19.21
N SER A 96 7.81 -5.34 19.40
CA SER A 96 6.98 -4.53 18.49
C SER A 96 7.34 -3.05 18.58
N GLN A 97 7.60 -2.55 19.80
CA GLN A 97 8.04 -1.17 19.96
C GLN A 97 9.38 -0.93 19.24
N TYR A 98 10.37 -1.80 19.38
CA TYR A 98 11.65 -1.69 18.67
C TYR A 98 11.44 -1.71 17.14
N TYR A 99 10.54 -2.58 16.67
CA TYR A 99 10.24 -2.67 15.25
C TYR A 99 9.61 -1.38 14.70
N GLU A 100 8.64 -0.79 15.42
CA GLU A 100 7.98 0.47 15.06
C GLU A 100 8.95 1.67 15.10
N GLU A 101 9.92 1.65 16.02
CA GLU A 101 10.99 2.65 16.10
C GLU A 101 12.08 2.47 15.02
N GLY A 102 11.98 1.46 14.15
CA GLY A 102 13.00 1.14 13.14
C GLY A 102 14.26 0.46 13.69
N ARG A 103 14.26 0.04 14.95
CA ARG A 103 15.33 -0.64 15.68
C ARG A 103 15.27 -2.14 15.43
N TYR A 104 15.41 -2.53 14.16
CA TYR A 104 15.12 -3.90 13.73
C TYR A 104 16.06 -4.96 14.32
N GLN A 105 17.33 -4.61 14.62
CA GLN A 105 18.25 -5.54 15.27
C GLN A 105 17.80 -5.84 16.70
N GLU A 106 17.41 -4.84 17.46
CA GLU A 106 16.93 -5.02 18.84
C GLU A 106 15.61 -5.76 18.89
N ALA A 107 14.74 -5.54 17.87
CA ALA A 107 13.52 -6.34 17.71
C ALA A 107 13.86 -7.81 17.44
N ALA A 108 14.82 -8.09 16.54
CA ALA A 108 15.26 -9.44 16.22
C ALA A 108 15.88 -10.13 17.44
N ASP A 109 16.74 -9.45 18.19
CA ASP A 109 17.38 -9.99 19.40
C ASP A 109 16.33 -10.34 20.47
N TYR A 110 15.35 -9.46 20.68
CA TYR A 110 14.25 -9.70 21.63
C TYR A 110 13.41 -10.92 21.23
N TYR A 111 12.99 -10.99 19.97
CA TYR A 111 12.18 -12.13 19.51
C TYR A 111 12.99 -13.42 19.46
N GLN A 112 14.30 -13.36 19.14
CA GLN A 112 15.18 -14.54 19.15
C GLN A 112 15.28 -15.15 20.55
N GLU A 113 15.44 -14.34 21.59
CA GLU A 113 15.45 -14.84 22.98
C GLU A 113 14.17 -15.61 23.30
N LYS A 114 13.02 -15.07 22.91
CA LYS A 114 11.72 -15.73 23.12
C LYS A 114 11.58 -17.03 22.31
N VAL A 115 12.07 -17.05 21.09
CA VAL A 115 12.10 -18.27 20.25
C VAL A 115 12.99 -19.35 20.85
N ASP A 116 14.16 -18.99 21.39
CA ASP A 116 15.07 -19.92 22.05
C ASP A 116 14.44 -20.53 23.30
N GLU A 117 13.68 -19.74 24.08
CA GLU A 117 12.90 -20.22 25.21
C GLU A 117 11.82 -21.24 24.74
N VAL A 118 11.07 -20.93 23.68
CA VAL A 118 10.06 -21.83 23.10
C VAL A 118 10.68 -23.15 22.64
N PHE A 119 11.83 -23.10 22.00
CA PHE A 119 12.53 -24.31 21.52
C PHE A 119 13.05 -25.16 22.69
N SER A 120 13.61 -24.52 23.71
CA SER A 120 14.12 -25.21 24.90
C SER A 120 13.01 -25.93 25.69
N ASN A 121 11.81 -25.37 25.69
CA ASN A 121 10.62 -25.93 26.37
C ASN A 121 9.86 -26.97 25.53
N GLY A 122 10.30 -27.26 24.30
CA GLY A 122 9.67 -28.24 23.40
C GLY A 122 8.31 -27.79 22.85
N LYS A 123 7.98 -26.48 22.93
CA LYS A 123 6.68 -25.91 22.55
C LYS A 123 6.61 -25.35 21.14
N ARG A 124 7.54 -25.73 20.29
CA ARG A 124 7.77 -25.18 18.93
C ARG A 124 6.51 -24.97 18.10
N TYR A 125 5.54 -25.87 18.17
CA TYR A 125 4.36 -25.86 17.32
C TYR A 125 3.07 -25.51 18.07
N GLU A 126 3.15 -24.87 19.25
CA GLU A 126 1.97 -24.33 19.89
C GLU A 126 1.40 -23.15 19.05
N PRO A 127 0.06 -23.02 18.89
CA PRO A 127 -0.54 -21.97 18.07
C PRO A 127 -0.12 -20.56 18.47
N ALA A 128 0.13 -20.35 19.77
CA ALA A 128 0.56 -19.05 20.31
C ALA A 128 1.94 -18.59 19.80
N ASN A 129 2.73 -19.48 19.22
CA ASN A 129 4.09 -19.19 18.77
C ASN A 129 4.17 -18.74 17.30
N GLY A 130 3.11 -18.95 16.50
CA GLY A 130 3.06 -18.48 15.11
C GLY A 130 3.43 -17.00 14.97
N PRO A 131 2.73 -16.08 15.67
CA PRO A 131 3.04 -14.66 15.63
C PRO A 131 4.46 -14.30 16.07
N LEU A 132 5.04 -15.06 17.02
CA LEU A 132 6.42 -14.86 17.46
C LEU A 132 7.43 -15.12 16.33
N TYR A 133 7.24 -16.24 15.61
CA TYR A 133 8.08 -16.56 14.44
C TYR A 133 7.88 -15.57 13.30
N PHE A 134 6.64 -15.15 13.06
CA PHE A 134 6.33 -14.14 12.07
C PHE A 134 7.07 -12.82 12.36
N ASN A 135 6.96 -12.31 13.59
CA ASN A 135 7.60 -11.05 13.99
C ASN A 135 9.13 -11.13 13.90
N LEU A 136 9.73 -12.26 14.29
CA LEU A 136 11.17 -12.48 14.14
C LEU A 136 11.58 -12.54 12.65
N GLY A 137 10.81 -13.26 11.83
CA GLY A 137 11.02 -13.30 10.39
C GLY A 137 10.93 -11.92 9.75
N MET A 138 9.97 -11.10 10.16
CA MET A 138 9.80 -9.72 9.68
C MET A 138 10.94 -8.79 10.15
N ALA A 139 11.44 -8.96 11.37
CA ALA A 139 12.61 -8.19 11.84
C ALA A 139 13.85 -8.51 10.98
N TYR A 140 14.11 -9.78 10.70
CA TYR A 140 15.20 -10.18 9.79
C TYR A 140 14.98 -9.71 8.35
N TYR A 141 13.73 -9.69 7.86
CA TYR A 141 13.41 -9.15 6.54
C TYR A 141 13.77 -7.66 6.44
N LYS A 142 13.46 -6.86 7.47
CA LYS A 142 13.85 -5.45 7.53
C LYS A 142 15.35 -5.22 7.63
N LEU A 143 16.09 -6.20 8.16
CA LEU A 143 17.55 -6.23 8.17
C LEU A 143 18.16 -6.77 6.87
N GLU A 144 17.33 -7.04 5.87
CA GLU A 144 17.73 -7.66 4.58
C GLU A 144 18.39 -9.05 4.75
N ASN A 145 18.23 -9.67 5.92
CA ASN A 145 18.66 -11.04 6.16
C ASN A 145 17.58 -12.02 5.72
N TYR A 146 17.45 -12.18 4.41
CA TYR A 146 16.38 -12.94 3.77
C TYR A 146 16.39 -14.42 4.14
N ASP A 147 17.57 -15.02 4.36
CA ASP A 147 17.69 -16.42 4.76
C ASP A 147 17.06 -16.67 6.14
N GLN A 148 17.38 -15.83 7.11
CA GLN A 148 16.80 -15.91 8.45
C GLN A 148 15.31 -15.56 8.44
N ALA A 149 14.91 -14.56 7.65
CA ALA A 149 13.52 -14.22 7.46
C ALA A 149 12.70 -15.41 6.97
N LEU A 150 13.16 -16.08 5.91
CA LEU A 150 12.50 -17.28 5.35
C LEU A 150 12.51 -18.45 6.32
N LEU A 151 13.57 -18.61 7.13
CA LEU A 151 13.63 -19.65 8.15
C LEU A 151 12.47 -19.53 9.14
N TYR A 152 12.29 -18.34 9.73
CA TYR A 152 11.27 -18.12 10.76
C TYR A 152 9.86 -18.01 10.18
N LEU A 153 9.69 -17.44 8.99
CA LEU A 153 8.39 -17.46 8.29
C LEU A 153 7.94 -18.89 7.93
N LYS A 154 8.88 -19.80 7.63
CA LYS A 154 8.56 -21.24 7.47
C LYS A 154 8.10 -21.88 8.79
N GLU A 155 8.71 -21.51 9.92
CA GLU A 155 8.24 -21.98 11.24
C GLU A 155 6.82 -21.49 11.52
N CYS A 156 6.49 -20.21 11.20
CA CYS A 156 5.15 -19.68 11.29
C CYS A 156 4.17 -20.50 10.44
N ALA A 157 4.46 -20.65 9.16
CA ALA A 157 3.64 -21.44 8.23
C ALA A 157 3.46 -22.90 8.67
N ASP A 158 4.46 -23.51 9.31
CA ASP A 158 4.35 -24.87 9.85
C ASP A 158 3.40 -24.95 11.06
N VAL A 159 3.35 -23.89 11.91
CA VAL A 159 2.37 -23.77 12.98
C VAL A 159 0.96 -23.67 12.38
N ASP A 160 0.72 -22.76 11.44
CA ASP A 160 -0.59 -22.54 10.85
C ASP A 160 -1.10 -23.73 10.05
N LYS A 161 -0.20 -24.43 9.37
CA LYS A 161 -0.52 -25.70 8.71
C LYS A 161 -0.97 -26.79 9.68
N ARG A 162 -0.33 -26.91 10.85
CA ARG A 162 -0.66 -27.90 11.89
C ARG A 162 -1.96 -27.57 12.60
N THR A 163 -2.24 -26.31 12.80
CA THR A 163 -3.47 -25.81 13.44
C THR A 163 -4.65 -25.71 12.46
N SER A 164 -4.42 -26.02 11.18
CA SER A 164 -5.40 -25.89 10.10
C SER A 164 -5.90 -24.46 9.88
N ASN A 165 -5.12 -23.47 10.30
CA ASN A 165 -5.38 -22.05 10.07
C ASN A 165 -5.01 -21.67 8.64
N THR A 166 -5.90 -22.03 7.70
CA THR A 166 -5.60 -21.96 6.26
C THR A 166 -5.51 -20.52 5.77
N GLU A 167 -6.20 -19.59 6.41
CA GLU A 167 -6.16 -18.16 6.05
C GLU A 167 -4.80 -17.56 6.40
N GLU A 168 -4.35 -17.70 7.63
CA GLU A 168 -3.03 -17.21 8.05
C GLU A 168 -1.90 -17.88 7.25
N LEU A 169 -2.00 -19.19 7.00
CA LEU A 169 -1.06 -19.88 6.15
C LEU A 169 -0.97 -19.29 4.73
N ALA A 170 -2.08 -18.75 4.21
CA ALA A 170 -2.06 -18.06 2.91
C ALA A 170 -1.23 -16.76 2.99
N TRP A 171 -1.42 -15.98 4.05
CA TRP A 171 -0.66 -14.75 4.28
C TRP A 171 0.83 -15.02 4.54
N ASP A 172 1.16 -16.10 5.27
CA ASP A 172 2.55 -16.54 5.44
C ASP A 172 3.22 -16.81 4.09
N TYR A 173 2.55 -17.55 3.21
CA TYR A 173 3.08 -17.82 1.87
C TYR A 173 3.25 -16.52 1.06
N ASN A 174 2.32 -15.58 1.16
CA ASN A 174 2.43 -14.29 0.48
C ASN A 174 3.64 -13.50 0.99
N THR A 175 3.83 -13.45 2.31
CA THR A 175 4.99 -12.79 2.93
C THR A 175 6.31 -13.47 2.54
N MET A 176 6.37 -14.81 2.53
CA MET A 176 7.54 -15.56 2.06
C MET A 176 7.84 -15.27 0.59
N ALA A 177 6.80 -15.10 -0.24
CA ALA A 177 6.96 -14.70 -1.63
C ALA A 177 7.56 -13.30 -1.77
N ASP A 178 7.11 -12.33 -0.96
CA ASP A 178 7.69 -10.99 -0.94
C ASP A 178 9.17 -11.02 -0.55
N VAL A 179 9.54 -11.78 0.49
CA VAL A 179 10.94 -11.96 0.90
C VAL A 179 11.78 -12.56 -0.24
N CYS A 180 11.29 -13.62 -0.90
CA CYS A 180 11.98 -14.21 -2.05
C CYS A 180 12.12 -13.23 -3.22
N LYS A 181 11.07 -12.45 -3.51
CA LYS A 181 11.07 -11.42 -4.56
C LYS A 181 12.14 -10.34 -4.32
N ASP A 182 12.25 -9.87 -3.08
CA ASP A 182 13.19 -8.83 -2.71
C ASP A 182 14.63 -9.39 -2.59
N ALA A 183 14.78 -10.67 -2.27
CA ALA A 183 16.04 -11.41 -2.36
C ALA A 183 16.49 -11.71 -3.81
N GLY A 184 15.64 -11.41 -4.82
CA GLY A 184 15.93 -11.71 -6.22
C GLY A 184 15.59 -13.14 -6.66
N HIS A 185 15.01 -13.95 -5.79
CA HIS A 185 14.65 -15.35 -6.04
C HIS A 185 13.24 -15.47 -6.61
N MET A 186 13.04 -14.94 -7.84
CA MET A 186 11.72 -14.76 -8.42
C MET A 186 10.95 -16.06 -8.65
N ASP A 187 11.63 -17.17 -9.03
CA ASP A 187 10.97 -18.47 -9.23
C ASP A 187 10.39 -19.02 -7.93
N GLU A 188 11.11 -18.85 -6.82
CA GLU A 188 10.61 -19.23 -5.49
C GLU A 188 9.46 -18.31 -5.05
N ALA A 189 9.56 -17.02 -5.34
CA ALA A 189 8.51 -16.05 -5.06
C ALA A 189 7.20 -16.43 -5.77
N LEU A 190 7.25 -16.72 -7.07
CA LEU A 190 6.08 -17.17 -7.84
C LEU A 190 5.45 -18.43 -7.23
N ASN A 191 6.28 -19.43 -6.86
CA ASN A 191 5.79 -20.67 -6.23
C ASN A 191 5.08 -20.39 -4.89
N TYR A 192 5.58 -19.45 -4.08
CA TYR A 192 4.91 -19.07 -2.82
C TYR A 192 3.65 -18.27 -3.06
N TYR A 193 3.62 -17.33 -4.01
CA TYR A 193 2.37 -16.63 -4.37
C TYR A 193 1.28 -17.60 -4.85
N GLU A 194 1.62 -18.59 -5.68
CA GLU A 194 0.66 -19.61 -6.13
C GLU A 194 0.13 -20.46 -4.96
N LYS A 195 0.99 -20.83 -3.98
CA LYS A 195 0.58 -21.52 -2.76
C LYS A 195 -0.35 -20.66 -1.92
N GLY A 196 -0.02 -19.39 -1.75
CA GLY A 196 -0.83 -18.41 -1.05
C GLY A 196 -2.22 -18.26 -1.70
N LEU A 197 -2.25 -18.05 -3.02
CA LEU A 197 -3.51 -17.96 -3.79
C LEU A 197 -4.37 -19.22 -3.66
N LYS A 198 -3.75 -20.40 -3.66
CA LYS A 198 -4.47 -21.66 -3.47
C LYS A 198 -5.04 -21.78 -2.06
N ALA A 199 -4.28 -21.38 -1.05
CA ALA A 199 -4.70 -21.43 0.34
C ALA A 199 -5.84 -20.43 0.62
N ILE A 200 -5.73 -19.18 0.14
CA ILE A 200 -6.78 -18.17 0.36
C ILE A 200 -8.07 -18.52 -0.37
N LYS A 201 -8.01 -19.08 -1.59
CA LYS A 201 -9.18 -19.59 -2.30
C LYS A 201 -9.89 -20.70 -1.51
N LYS A 202 -9.13 -21.54 -0.79
CA LYS A 202 -9.68 -22.59 0.07
C LYS A 202 -10.30 -22.03 1.34
N ALA A 203 -9.68 -21.03 1.97
CA ALA A 203 -10.11 -20.45 3.23
C ALA A 203 -11.32 -19.52 3.06
N CYS A 204 -11.24 -18.57 2.13
CA CYS A 204 -12.18 -17.47 1.98
C CYS A 204 -13.08 -17.58 0.75
N GLY A 205 -12.83 -18.57 -0.11
CA GLY A 205 -13.58 -18.77 -1.36
C GLY A 205 -12.93 -18.08 -2.57
N LYS A 206 -13.23 -18.61 -3.76
CA LYS A 206 -12.62 -18.16 -5.02
C LYS A 206 -13.02 -16.74 -5.45
N ASP A 207 -14.14 -16.26 -4.97
CA ASP A 207 -14.73 -14.97 -5.36
C ASP A 207 -14.63 -13.95 -4.19
N SER A 208 -13.82 -14.22 -3.16
CA SER A 208 -13.60 -13.32 -2.04
C SER A 208 -12.69 -12.15 -2.43
N GLU A 209 -12.82 -11.03 -1.74
CA GLU A 209 -11.95 -9.86 -1.90
C GLU A 209 -10.48 -10.19 -1.59
N TYR A 210 -10.23 -11.03 -0.59
CA TYR A 210 -8.89 -11.54 -0.30
C TYR A 210 -8.29 -12.30 -1.49
N THR A 211 -9.10 -13.11 -2.20
CA THR A 211 -8.64 -13.78 -3.42
C THR A 211 -8.22 -12.78 -4.50
N ALA A 212 -8.93 -11.66 -4.64
CA ALA A 212 -8.53 -10.60 -5.57
C ALA A 212 -7.17 -9.97 -5.21
N ILE A 213 -6.90 -9.78 -3.91
CA ILE A 213 -5.60 -9.27 -3.43
C ILE A 213 -4.45 -10.22 -3.83
N PHE A 214 -4.60 -11.52 -3.55
CA PHE A 214 -3.58 -12.52 -3.92
C PHE A 214 -3.39 -12.65 -5.44
N LEU A 215 -4.43 -12.44 -6.23
CA LEU A 215 -4.33 -12.37 -7.69
C LEU A 215 -3.54 -11.13 -8.13
N TYR A 216 -3.67 -9.99 -7.44
CA TYR A 216 -2.84 -8.82 -7.74
C TYR A 216 -1.37 -9.08 -7.47
N ASP A 217 -1.03 -9.64 -6.30
CA ASP A 217 0.36 -9.89 -5.92
C ASP A 217 1.03 -10.87 -6.89
N LEU A 218 0.32 -11.94 -7.27
CA LEU A 218 0.79 -12.88 -8.28
C LEU A 218 0.90 -12.22 -9.67
N GLY A 219 -0.06 -11.38 -10.05
CA GLY A 219 -0.01 -10.60 -11.29
C GLY A 219 1.17 -9.62 -11.33
N ASP A 220 1.44 -8.93 -10.21
CA ASP A 220 2.61 -8.05 -10.08
C ASP A 220 3.93 -8.82 -10.16
N ALA A 221 3.99 -10.05 -9.62
CA ALA A 221 5.15 -10.93 -9.75
C ALA A 221 5.37 -11.36 -11.21
N TYR A 222 4.31 -11.79 -11.92
CA TYR A 222 4.41 -12.11 -13.35
C TYR A 222 4.78 -10.89 -14.20
N LYS A 223 4.26 -9.69 -13.87
CA LYS A 223 4.69 -8.46 -14.55
C LYS A 223 6.19 -8.20 -14.38
N LYS A 224 6.74 -8.46 -13.18
CA LYS A 224 8.19 -8.29 -12.90
C LYS A 224 9.05 -9.27 -13.69
N THR A 225 8.53 -10.45 -14.05
CA THR A 225 9.18 -11.42 -14.93
C THR A 225 8.84 -11.23 -16.41
N GLU A 226 8.14 -10.14 -16.75
CA GLU A 226 7.69 -9.82 -18.10
C GLU A 226 6.73 -10.85 -18.71
N ASP A 227 6.17 -11.76 -17.91
CA ASP A 227 5.09 -12.68 -18.33
C ASP A 227 3.76 -11.90 -18.31
N TYR A 228 3.63 -10.98 -19.27
CA TYR A 228 2.49 -10.06 -19.33
C TYR A 228 1.16 -10.77 -19.58
N GLU A 229 1.17 -11.94 -20.23
CA GLU A 229 -0.02 -12.73 -20.46
C GLU A 229 -0.61 -13.23 -19.14
N LYS A 230 0.22 -13.86 -18.30
CA LYS A 230 -0.23 -14.33 -16.98
C LYS A 230 -0.54 -13.17 -16.03
N ALA A 231 0.21 -12.07 -16.09
CA ALA A 231 -0.12 -10.88 -15.30
C ALA A 231 -1.52 -10.37 -15.64
N LEU A 232 -1.83 -10.24 -16.93
CA LEU A 232 -3.15 -9.80 -17.41
C LEU A 232 -4.27 -10.75 -17.01
N GLU A 233 -4.04 -12.08 -17.11
CA GLU A 233 -5.00 -13.08 -16.68
C GLU A 233 -5.36 -12.94 -15.19
N ASN A 234 -4.36 -12.78 -14.32
CA ASN A 234 -4.57 -12.61 -12.88
C ASN A 234 -5.32 -11.30 -12.57
N TYR A 235 -4.95 -10.18 -13.18
CA TYR A 235 -5.64 -8.91 -12.98
C TYR A 235 -7.09 -8.92 -13.49
N GLN A 236 -7.35 -9.59 -14.60
CA GLN A 236 -8.72 -9.75 -15.12
C GLN A 236 -9.59 -10.63 -14.22
N GLN A 237 -9.00 -11.68 -13.60
CA GLN A 237 -9.70 -12.47 -12.59
C GLN A 237 -10.04 -11.63 -11.35
N ALA A 238 -9.10 -10.82 -10.87
CA ALA A 238 -9.32 -9.90 -9.74
C ALA A 238 -10.41 -8.87 -10.07
N LEU A 239 -10.35 -8.25 -11.26
CA LEU A 239 -11.38 -7.33 -11.74
C LEU A 239 -12.78 -7.97 -11.74
N LYS A 240 -12.89 -9.20 -12.25
CA LYS A 240 -14.17 -9.92 -12.27
C LYS A 240 -14.75 -10.18 -10.87
N ILE A 241 -13.88 -10.48 -9.89
CA ILE A 241 -14.29 -10.62 -8.49
C ILE A 241 -14.84 -9.28 -7.97
N GLN A 242 -14.13 -8.18 -8.20
CA GLN A 242 -14.57 -6.86 -7.77
C GLN A 242 -15.88 -6.43 -8.43
N GLU A 243 -16.04 -6.67 -9.73
CA GLU A 243 -17.30 -6.42 -10.45
C GLU A 243 -18.47 -7.20 -9.83
N SER A 244 -18.25 -8.47 -9.46
CA SER A 244 -19.28 -9.31 -8.86
C SER A 244 -19.66 -8.90 -7.44
N ASN A 245 -18.72 -8.34 -6.69
CA ASN A 245 -18.91 -7.92 -5.30
C ASN A 245 -19.31 -6.43 -5.18
N GLY A 246 -19.33 -5.68 -6.28
CA GLY A 246 -19.57 -4.24 -6.27
C GLY A 246 -18.44 -3.42 -5.62
N SER A 247 -17.24 -4.01 -5.49
CA SER A 247 -16.06 -3.34 -4.95
C SER A 247 -15.45 -2.38 -5.98
N ASP A 248 -14.61 -1.43 -5.53
CA ASP A 248 -13.91 -0.51 -6.42
C ASP A 248 -12.93 -1.24 -7.36
N GLN A 249 -13.03 -0.96 -8.65
CA GLN A 249 -12.22 -1.59 -9.71
C GLN A 249 -11.04 -0.73 -10.16
N THR A 250 -10.85 0.44 -9.60
CA THR A 250 -9.93 1.45 -10.13
C THR A 250 -8.50 0.94 -10.20
N TRP A 251 -8.03 0.26 -9.17
CA TRP A 251 -6.70 -0.34 -9.17
C TRP A 251 -6.53 -1.48 -10.18
N SER A 252 -7.58 -2.28 -10.42
CA SER A 252 -7.58 -3.28 -11.49
C SER A 252 -7.39 -2.61 -12.84
N TYR A 253 -8.13 -1.54 -13.12
CA TYR A 253 -7.99 -0.81 -14.38
C TYR A 253 -6.58 -0.24 -14.56
N ILE A 254 -5.97 0.33 -13.51
CA ILE A 254 -4.60 0.85 -13.57
C ILE A 254 -3.60 -0.27 -13.87
N ARG A 255 -3.70 -1.42 -13.18
CA ARG A 255 -2.80 -2.56 -13.39
C ARG A 255 -2.91 -3.12 -14.81
N ILE A 256 -4.12 -3.33 -15.29
CA ILE A 256 -4.39 -3.80 -16.65
C ILE A 256 -3.84 -2.80 -17.69
N ALA A 257 -4.07 -1.50 -17.47
CA ALA A 257 -3.57 -0.46 -18.36
C ALA A 257 -2.03 -0.46 -18.44
N ARG A 258 -1.34 -0.65 -17.30
CA ARG A 258 0.12 -0.76 -17.27
C ARG A 258 0.65 -1.95 -18.06
N ILE A 259 -0.05 -3.09 -18.07
CA ILE A 259 0.33 -4.23 -18.90
C ILE A 259 0.14 -3.91 -20.38
N TYR A 260 -0.99 -3.32 -20.77
CA TYR A 260 -1.20 -2.91 -22.16
C TYR A 260 -0.18 -1.86 -22.61
N ASN A 261 0.23 -0.93 -21.73
CA ASN A 261 1.32 0.00 -22.04
C ASN A 261 2.64 -0.74 -22.28
N ALA A 262 3.01 -1.71 -21.43
CA ALA A 262 4.21 -2.52 -21.61
C ALA A 262 4.18 -3.34 -22.92
N LEU A 263 3.00 -3.83 -23.31
CA LEU A 263 2.76 -4.51 -24.58
C LEU A 263 2.67 -3.54 -25.79
N LYS A 264 2.77 -2.22 -25.54
CA LYS A 264 2.62 -1.16 -26.54
C LYS A 264 1.24 -1.11 -27.22
N ASP A 265 0.23 -1.71 -26.61
CA ASP A 265 -1.18 -1.51 -26.97
C ASP A 265 -1.71 -0.26 -26.26
N TYR A 266 -1.33 0.88 -26.80
CA TYR A 266 -1.60 2.18 -26.20
C TYR A 266 -3.09 2.56 -26.21
N ASP A 267 -3.86 2.05 -27.18
CA ASP A 267 -5.30 2.29 -27.23
C ASP A 267 -6.02 1.57 -26.10
N ALA A 268 -5.67 0.31 -25.84
CA ALA A 268 -6.17 -0.43 -24.70
C ALA A 268 -5.70 0.20 -23.38
N ALA A 269 -4.42 0.58 -23.26
CA ALA A 269 -3.89 1.25 -22.06
C ALA A 269 -4.66 2.54 -21.76
N LYS A 270 -4.82 3.41 -22.75
CA LYS A 270 -5.60 4.66 -22.66
C LYS A 270 -7.05 4.41 -22.21
N HIS A 271 -7.68 3.38 -22.77
CA HIS A 271 -9.06 3.02 -22.41
C HIS A 271 -9.16 2.67 -20.91
N PHE A 272 -8.27 1.83 -20.40
CA PHE A 272 -8.30 1.42 -19.01
C PHE A 272 -7.85 2.53 -18.04
N TYR A 273 -6.85 3.35 -18.40
CA TYR A 273 -6.53 4.55 -17.62
C TYR A 273 -7.70 5.54 -17.60
N GLY A 274 -8.44 5.67 -18.71
CA GLY A 274 -9.65 6.49 -18.76
C GLY A 274 -10.76 5.98 -17.84
N LYS A 275 -10.95 4.65 -17.75
CA LYS A 275 -11.87 4.06 -16.78
C LYS A 275 -11.45 4.36 -15.34
N ALA A 276 -10.16 4.20 -15.04
CA ALA A 276 -9.64 4.47 -13.71
C ALA A 276 -9.81 5.94 -13.30
N SER A 277 -9.39 6.88 -14.15
CA SER A 277 -9.48 8.31 -13.87
C SER A 277 -10.92 8.85 -13.84
N GLY A 278 -11.85 8.18 -14.54
CA GLY A 278 -13.28 8.51 -14.57
C GLY A 278 -14.12 7.80 -13.51
N SER A 279 -13.54 6.95 -12.67
CA SER A 279 -14.27 6.22 -11.62
C SER A 279 -14.90 7.20 -10.61
N GLU A 280 -16.18 7.00 -10.30
CA GLU A 280 -16.87 7.81 -9.28
C GLU A 280 -16.52 7.37 -7.86
N THR A 281 -16.11 6.11 -7.69
CA THR A 281 -15.76 5.51 -6.39
C THR A 281 -14.30 5.74 -5.99
N ALA A 282 -13.43 6.09 -6.95
CA ALA A 282 -12.02 6.31 -6.69
C ALA A 282 -11.77 7.62 -5.93
N ASP A 283 -10.88 7.57 -4.96
CA ASP A 283 -10.35 8.74 -4.29
C ASP A 283 -9.49 9.61 -5.23
N SER A 284 -9.19 10.83 -4.81
CA SER A 284 -8.41 11.77 -5.60
C SER A 284 -7.01 11.24 -5.91
N TYR A 285 -6.36 10.64 -4.93
CA TYR A 285 -5.02 10.06 -5.10
C TYR A 285 -4.99 8.99 -6.21
N THR A 286 -5.93 8.05 -6.18
CA THR A 286 -6.02 6.96 -7.17
C THR A 286 -6.30 7.50 -8.58
N LYS A 287 -7.16 8.54 -8.71
CA LYS A 287 -7.34 9.25 -9.98
C LYS A 287 -6.06 9.93 -10.46
N GLY A 288 -5.34 10.58 -9.54
CA GLY A 288 -4.03 11.16 -9.81
C GLY A 288 -3.04 10.15 -10.35
N VAL A 289 -2.96 8.96 -9.73
CA VAL A 289 -2.11 7.85 -10.21
C VAL A 289 -2.49 7.40 -11.63
N ALA A 290 -3.77 7.32 -11.95
CA ALA A 290 -4.21 6.96 -13.30
C ALA A 290 -3.78 8.00 -14.34
N PHE A 291 -3.96 9.30 -14.05
CA PHE A 291 -3.48 10.37 -14.92
C PHE A 291 -1.96 10.41 -15.03
N TYR A 292 -1.24 10.18 -13.94
CA TYR A 292 0.22 10.11 -13.93
C TYR A 292 0.74 9.01 -14.88
N ASN A 293 0.23 7.78 -14.75
CA ASN A 293 0.62 6.69 -15.64
C ASN A 293 0.24 6.96 -17.11
N MET A 294 -0.90 7.63 -17.35
CA MET A 294 -1.29 8.06 -18.71
C MET A 294 -0.32 9.10 -19.24
N GLY A 295 0.13 10.02 -18.41
CA GLY A 295 1.14 11.03 -18.77
C GLY A 295 2.47 10.40 -19.12
N GLN A 296 2.94 9.42 -18.32
CA GLN A 296 4.16 8.66 -18.63
C GLN A 296 4.03 7.91 -19.95
N MET A 297 2.90 7.24 -20.20
CA MET A 297 2.65 6.55 -21.48
C MET A 297 2.76 7.50 -22.67
N TYR A 298 2.19 8.71 -22.59
CA TYR A 298 2.31 9.70 -23.68
C TYR A 298 3.75 10.22 -23.82
N HIS A 299 4.45 10.41 -22.70
CA HIS A 299 5.86 10.81 -22.69
C HIS A 299 6.74 9.77 -23.40
N GLU A 300 6.62 8.48 -23.06
CA GLU A 300 7.33 7.37 -23.70
C GLU A 300 7.10 7.32 -25.23
N ARG A 301 5.98 7.86 -25.72
CA ARG A 301 5.64 7.97 -27.15
C ARG A 301 6.15 9.25 -27.81
N GLY A 302 6.74 10.17 -27.06
CA GLY A 302 7.12 11.50 -27.53
C GLY A 302 5.92 12.42 -27.78
N GLU A 303 4.75 12.09 -27.23
CA GLU A 303 3.52 12.90 -27.34
C GLU A 303 3.47 13.90 -26.19
N TYR A 304 4.35 14.92 -26.22
CA TYR A 304 4.57 15.83 -25.10
C TYR A 304 3.33 16.63 -24.69
N SER A 305 2.54 17.15 -25.63
CA SER A 305 1.35 17.94 -25.31
C SER A 305 0.26 17.12 -24.57
N PRO A 306 -0.10 15.90 -25.02
CA PRO A 306 -0.94 15.00 -24.22
C PRO A 306 -0.34 14.60 -22.88
N ALA A 307 0.99 14.38 -22.83
CA ALA A 307 1.69 14.05 -21.57
C ALA A 307 1.54 15.16 -20.54
N LEU A 308 1.85 16.42 -20.92
CA LEU A 308 1.67 17.59 -20.05
C LEU A 308 0.22 17.76 -19.58
N SER A 309 -0.74 17.55 -20.47
CA SER A 309 -2.16 17.62 -20.10
C SER A 309 -2.54 16.59 -19.05
N ALA A 310 -2.06 15.35 -19.20
CA ALA A 310 -2.35 14.28 -18.24
C ALA A 310 -1.61 14.49 -16.91
N LEU A 311 -0.33 14.90 -16.94
CA LEU A 311 0.47 15.16 -15.74
C LEU A 311 -0.06 16.34 -14.94
N ASN A 312 -0.51 17.43 -15.57
CA ASN A 312 -1.12 18.53 -14.86
C ASN A 312 -2.44 18.12 -14.16
N LYS A 313 -3.23 17.22 -14.77
CA LYS A 313 -4.39 16.65 -14.08
C LYS A 313 -3.96 15.75 -12.93
N ALA A 314 -2.89 14.96 -13.08
CA ALA A 314 -2.35 14.17 -11.99
C ALA A 314 -1.98 15.05 -10.80
N LEU A 315 -1.29 16.18 -11.06
CA LEU A 315 -0.90 17.16 -10.04
C LEU A 315 -2.12 17.75 -9.33
N GLU A 316 -3.15 18.16 -10.10
CA GLU A 316 -4.42 18.68 -9.52
C GLU A 316 -5.05 17.67 -8.55
N PHE A 317 -5.10 16.39 -8.92
CA PHE A 317 -5.70 15.35 -8.10
C PHE A 317 -4.85 14.96 -6.89
N VAL A 318 -3.52 14.90 -7.04
CA VAL A 318 -2.60 14.56 -5.93
C VAL A 318 -2.61 15.65 -4.85
N ASN A 319 -2.74 16.92 -5.24
CA ASN A 319 -2.73 18.07 -4.32
C ASN A 319 -4.10 18.34 -3.68
N LYS A 320 -5.17 17.70 -4.17
CA LYS A 320 -6.53 18.01 -3.72
C LYS A 320 -6.78 17.65 -2.26
N ASP A 321 -6.22 16.56 -1.79
CA ASP A 321 -6.45 16.03 -0.44
C ASP A 321 -5.31 16.39 0.54
N GLY A 322 -4.28 17.16 0.08
CA GLY A 322 -3.12 17.61 0.87
C GLY A 322 -2.21 16.47 1.37
N ASP A 323 -0.91 16.71 1.47
CA ASP A 323 0.08 15.84 2.13
C ASP A 323 0.61 14.59 1.40
N ASN A 324 0.55 14.51 0.08
CA ASN A 324 1.31 13.46 -0.60
C ASN A 324 2.54 14.01 -1.36
N ALA A 325 3.46 14.61 -0.62
CA ALA A 325 4.68 15.22 -1.16
C ALA A 325 5.50 14.27 -2.04
N TYR A 326 5.53 12.97 -1.72
CA TYR A 326 6.20 11.97 -2.54
C TYR A 326 5.53 11.77 -3.90
N ALA A 327 4.21 11.64 -3.92
CA ALA A 327 3.47 11.50 -5.18
C ALA A 327 3.53 12.78 -6.02
N GLU A 328 3.42 13.95 -5.38
CA GLU A 328 3.57 15.23 -6.04
C GLU A 328 4.97 15.36 -6.65
N SER A 329 6.03 15.04 -5.92
CA SER A 329 7.39 15.12 -6.43
C SER A 329 7.62 14.23 -7.65
N ASN A 330 7.03 13.03 -7.69
CA ASN A 330 7.11 12.15 -8.86
C ASN A 330 6.42 12.76 -10.08
N VAL A 331 5.27 13.40 -9.92
CA VAL A 331 4.59 14.11 -11.00
C VAL A 331 5.43 15.29 -11.48
N GLN A 332 5.97 16.09 -10.55
CA GLN A 332 6.83 17.24 -10.85
C GLN A 332 8.09 16.81 -11.61
N ASN A 333 8.75 15.74 -11.17
CA ASN A 333 9.94 15.23 -11.85
C ASN A 333 9.64 14.72 -13.28
N THR A 334 8.49 14.06 -13.48
CA THR A 334 8.07 13.64 -14.82
C THR A 334 7.72 14.84 -15.70
N LEU A 335 7.07 15.89 -15.15
CA LEU A 335 6.86 17.15 -15.85
C LEU A 335 8.18 17.79 -16.28
N ALA A 336 9.17 17.80 -15.39
CA ALA A 336 10.51 18.30 -15.71
C ALA A 336 11.12 17.56 -16.92
N SER A 337 11.06 16.23 -16.92
CA SER A 337 11.58 15.41 -18.04
C SER A 337 10.84 15.71 -19.36
N VAL A 338 9.50 15.82 -19.31
CA VAL A 338 8.70 16.17 -20.52
C VAL A 338 9.06 17.55 -21.04
N TYR A 339 9.24 18.55 -20.17
CA TYR A 339 9.64 19.90 -20.58
C TYR A 339 11.07 19.95 -21.10
N ALA A 340 12.00 19.17 -20.55
CA ALA A 340 13.39 19.10 -21.02
C ALA A 340 13.51 18.50 -22.42
N GLU A 341 12.64 17.54 -22.76
CA GLU A 341 12.62 16.90 -24.09
C GLU A 341 11.79 17.67 -25.12
N SER A 342 10.85 18.51 -24.70
CA SER A 342 10.08 19.38 -25.59
C SER A 342 10.88 20.68 -25.83
N GLU A 343 11.46 20.83 -26.99
CA GLU A 343 12.50 21.75 -27.44
C GLU A 343 12.47 23.23 -26.97
N ASP A 344 11.44 23.69 -26.22
CA ASP A 344 11.26 25.13 -25.90
C ASP A 344 11.10 25.46 -24.40
N SER A 345 11.44 24.61 -23.44
CA SER A 345 11.03 24.84 -22.05
C SER A 345 11.97 24.32 -20.95
N LEU A 346 13.30 24.43 -21.15
CA LEU A 346 14.29 24.04 -20.14
C LEU A 346 14.14 24.81 -18.83
N ASP A 347 13.71 26.06 -18.87
CA ASP A 347 13.37 26.86 -17.71
C ASP A 347 12.25 26.22 -16.85
N LYS A 348 11.21 25.71 -17.50
CA LYS A 348 10.14 24.98 -16.82
C LYS A 348 10.61 23.63 -16.29
N ALA A 349 11.48 22.94 -17.01
CA ALA A 349 12.05 21.69 -16.55
C ALA A 349 12.79 21.90 -15.21
N ILE A 350 13.61 22.94 -15.13
CA ILE A 350 14.33 23.30 -13.89
C ILE A 350 13.34 23.64 -12.78
N LEU A 351 12.32 24.47 -13.02
CA LEU A 351 11.33 24.84 -12.02
C LEU A 351 10.63 23.60 -11.43
N HIS A 352 10.15 22.69 -12.28
CA HIS A 352 9.51 21.47 -11.83
C HIS A 352 10.47 20.54 -11.06
N SER A 353 11.74 20.44 -11.51
CA SER A 353 12.76 19.62 -10.83
C SER A 353 13.14 20.19 -9.46
N VAL A 354 13.25 21.52 -9.34
CA VAL A 354 13.45 22.22 -8.05
C VAL A 354 12.29 21.95 -7.11
N THR A 355 11.07 22.08 -7.59
CA THR A 355 9.85 21.81 -6.79
C THR A 355 9.84 20.38 -6.29
N ALA A 356 10.18 19.39 -7.15
CA ALA A 356 10.28 17.98 -6.78
C ALA A 356 11.31 17.75 -5.65
N CYS A 357 12.51 18.32 -5.79
CA CYS A 357 13.55 18.21 -4.78
C CYS A 357 13.14 18.83 -3.44
N ARG A 358 12.54 20.01 -3.46
CA ARG A 358 12.07 20.72 -2.28
C ARG A 358 10.99 19.93 -1.53
N LEU A 359 10.05 19.35 -2.25
CA LEU A 359 9.01 18.49 -1.67
C LEU A 359 9.59 17.28 -0.94
N LEU A 360 10.59 16.62 -1.53
CA LEU A 360 11.26 15.48 -0.90
C LEU A 360 12.08 15.89 0.32
N GLU A 361 12.82 17.01 0.23
CA GLU A 361 13.63 17.54 1.34
C GLU A 361 12.76 17.89 2.56
N THR A 362 11.68 18.63 2.34
CA THR A 362 10.77 19.05 3.42
C THR A 362 10.05 17.88 4.08
N SER A 363 9.85 16.80 3.34
CA SER A 363 9.18 15.59 3.81
C SER A 363 10.13 14.51 4.32
N GLY A 364 11.46 14.75 4.30
CA GLY A 364 12.48 13.81 4.78
C GLY A 364 12.72 12.59 3.89
N PHE A 365 12.30 12.64 2.62
CA PHE A 365 12.55 11.58 1.65
C PHE A 365 13.94 11.75 0.96
N PRO A 366 14.52 10.65 0.43
CA PRO A 366 15.74 10.72 -0.35
C PRO A 366 15.61 11.61 -1.60
N THR A 367 16.57 12.51 -1.83
CA THR A 367 16.55 13.49 -2.92
C THR A 367 17.55 13.20 -4.05
N HIS A 368 18.28 12.10 -3.98
CA HIS A 368 19.42 11.83 -4.88
C HIS A 368 19.04 11.94 -6.36
N ASN A 369 18.01 11.22 -6.80
CA ASN A 369 17.61 11.18 -8.21
C ASN A 369 17.17 12.56 -8.73
N CYS A 370 16.33 13.29 -7.99
CA CYS A 370 15.86 14.60 -8.45
C CYS A 370 16.97 15.65 -8.48
N ARG A 371 17.99 15.53 -7.64
CA ARG A 371 19.16 16.42 -7.67
C ARG A 371 20.05 16.13 -8.88
N GLU A 372 20.23 14.89 -9.26
CA GLU A 372 20.97 14.51 -10.47
C GLU A 372 20.29 15.06 -11.72
N ASP A 373 18.96 14.86 -11.85
CA ASP A 373 18.16 15.39 -12.95
C ASP A 373 18.24 16.92 -13.00
N LEU A 374 18.16 17.58 -11.84
CA LEU A 374 18.25 19.04 -11.75
C LEU A 374 19.62 19.56 -12.23
N GLU A 375 20.73 18.95 -11.81
CA GLU A 375 22.06 19.35 -12.28
C GLU A 375 22.22 19.12 -13.79
N GLN A 376 21.67 18.02 -14.32
CA GLN A 376 21.68 17.76 -15.76
C GLN A 376 20.90 18.84 -16.54
N PHE A 377 19.71 19.23 -16.06
CA PHE A 377 18.91 20.29 -16.71
C PHE A 377 19.60 21.66 -16.64
N LYS A 378 20.26 21.98 -15.52
CA LYS A 378 21.05 23.19 -15.39
C LYS A 378 22.19 23.25 -16.42
N GLU A 379 22.95 22.18 -16.60
CA GLU A 379 24.02 22.12 -17.59
C GLU A 379 23.48 22.23 -19.03
N GLN A 380 22.35 21.61 -19.34
CA GLN A 380 21.69 21.75 -20.63
C GLN A 380 21.24 23.20 -20.89
N LEU A 381 20.59 23.83 -19.91
CA LEU A 381 20.13 25.21 -20.02
C LEU A 381 21.32 26.18 -20.16
N LYS A 382 22.38 25.97 -19.39
CA LYS A 382 23.62 26.73 -19.49
C LYS A 382 24.25 26.61 -20.89
N GLY A 383 24.31 25.38 -21.43
CA GLY A 383 24.77 25.14 -22.80
C GLY A 383 23.91 25.86 -23.85
N TYR A 384 22.58 25.85 -23.68
CA TYR A 384 21.65 26.55 -24.54
C TYR A 384 21.90 28.06 -24.57
N TYR A 385 22.00 28.71 -23.41
CA TYR A 385 22.26 30.15 -23.33
C TYR A 385 23.67 30.55 -23.82
N GLN A 386 24.69 29.71 -23.68
CA GLN A 386 26.03 29.96 -24.22
C GLN A 386 26.08 29.91 -25.76
N THR A 387 25.20 29.10 -26.39
CA THR A 387 25.16 28.97 -27.85
C THR A 387 24.30 30.02 -28.52
N ASP A 388 23.29 30.57 -27.83
CA ASP A 388 22.35 31.58 -28.40
C ASP A 388 22.88 33.02 -28.25
N THR A 389 24.18 33.25 -28.05
CA THR A 389 24.87 34.54 -28.12
C THR A 389 24.30 35.67 -27.24
N ARG A 390 23.53 35.38 -26.26
CA ARG A 390 23.01 36.39 -25.33
C ARG A 390 23.73 36.27 -24.02
N ASP A 391 24.86 36.95 -23.94
CA ASP A 391 25.66 37.37 -22.80
C ASP A 391 25.26 36.90 -21.38
N MET A 392 24.70 35.68 -21.22
CA MET A 392 24.49 35.10 -19.92
C MET A 392 25.84 34.49 -19.45
N THR A 393 26.54 35.23 -18.61
CA THR A 393 27.73 34.72 -17.92
C THR A 393 27.33 33.62 -16.94
N ASP A 394 28.29 32.79 -16.54
CA ASP A 394 28.05 31.79 -15.45
C ASP A 394 27.45 32.42 -14.21
N GLU A 395 27.93 33.62 -13.84
CA GLU A 395 27.39 34.40 -12.72
C GLU A 395 25.95 34.87 -12.96
N GLY A 396 25.62 35.29 -14.19
CA GLY A 396 24.26 35.68 -14.56
C GLY A 396 23.27 34.52 -14.55
N PHE A 397 23.73 33.31 -14.93
CA PHE A 397 22.93 32.09 -14.83
C PHE A 397 22.66 31.71 -13.38
N GLU A 398 23.67 31.74 -12.52
CA GLU A 398 23.50 31.45 -11.09
C GLU A 398 22.54 32.46 -10.40
N LEU A 399 22.64 33.74 -10.74
CA LEU A 399 21.74 34.78 -10.22
C LEU A 399 20.30 34.55 -10.68
N TRP A 400 20.07 34.24 -11.97
CA TRP A 400 18.75 33.90 -12.48
C TRP A 400 18.19 32.65 -11.81
N TYR A 401 19.03 31.64 -11.64
CA TYR A 401 18.63 30.41 -11.00
C TYR A 401 18.25 30.61 -9.53
N GLN A 402 19.01 31.40 -8.78
CA GLN A 402 18.70 31.75 -7.41
C GLN A 402 17.40 32.55 -7.31
N ASP A 403 17.15 33.47 -8.23
CA ASP A 403 15.91 34.27 -8.30
C ASP A 403 14.68 33.36 -8.54
N GLN A 404 14.80 32.30 -9.37
CA GLN A 404 13.75 31.31 -9.54
C GLN A 404 13.54 30.46 -8.26
N MET A 405 14.61 30.17 -7.52
CA MET A 405 14.56 29.41 -6.28
C MET A 405 13.94 30.20 -5.12
N ASP A 406 14.13 31.52 -5.12
CA ASP A 406 13.70 32.43 -4.02
C ASP A 406 12.30 33.03 -4.28
N SER A 407 11.74 32.88 -5.49
CA SER A 407 10.48 33.50 -5.90
C SER A 407 9.20 32.78 -5.46
N ASP A 408 9.28 31.72 -4.65
CA ASP A 408 8.20 31.03 -3.95
C ASP A 408 8.36 31.18 -2.41
#